data_8d103a360c99c44a2f4318a204f5c73f
#
_entry.id   8d103a360c99c44a2f4318a204f5c73f
#
_cell.length_a   1.000
_cell.length_b   1.000
_cell.length_c   1.000
_cell.angle_alpha   90.00
_cell.angle_beta   90.00
_cell.angle_gamma   90.00
#
_symmetry.space_group_name_H-M   'P 1'
#
loop_
_entity.id
_entity.type
_entity.pdbx_description
1 polymer ?
#
loop_
_entity_poly.entity_id
_entity_poly.type
_entity_poly.pdbx_seq_one_letter_code
_entity_poly.pdbx_strand_id
1 'polypeptide(L)'
;MARTLSVARVKVAAERQGDYLAAIRDLATIAAMRGQHIWVFKSQRDPELFLEFSESPTPLSHRNVASRTQEELQLERRLLAAGSYGQESGELWDEVVISQEA
;
A
#
# COMPACT_ATOMS: atom_id res chain seq x y z
N MET A 1 10.54 18.67 -0.74
CA MET A 1 10.30 17.78 -1.88
C MET A 1 8.98 17.09 -1.76
N ALA A 2 8.23 17.03 -2.85
CA ALA A 2 6.94 16.37 -2.84
C ALA A 2 7.09 14.85 -2.85
N ARG A 3 6.22 14.18 -2.12
CA ARG A 3 6.19 12.72 -2.06
C ARG A 3 5.12 12.19 -3.01
N THR A 4 5.26 10.93 -3.38
CA THR A 4 4.24 10.26 -4.18
C THR A 4 3.52 9.23 -3.31
N LEU A 5 2.21 9.23 -3.39
CA LEU A 5 1.36 8.35 -2.61
C LEU A 5 0.54 7.47 -3.53
N SER A 6 0.47 6.19 -3.20
CA SER A 6 -0.46 5.26 -3.82
C SER A 6 -1.52 4.89 -2.80
N VAL A 7 -2.78 4.88 -3.22
CA VAL A 7 -3.90 4.57 -2.32
C VAL A 7 -4.71 3.44 -2.94
N ALA A 8 -5.05 2.45 -2.13
CA ALA A 8 -5.86 1.33 -2.58
C ALA A 8 -6.98 1.04 -1.58
N ARG A 9 -8.16 0.74 -2.09
CA ARG A 9 -9.28 0.26 -1.29
C ARG A 9 -9.32 -1.25 -1.43
N VAL A 10 -9.41 -1.95 -0.30
CA VAL A 10 -9.36 -3.42 -0.29
C VAL A 10 -10.47 -3.96 0.60
N LYS A 11 -11.25 -4.89 0.06
CA LYS A 11 -12.23 -5.62 0.84
C LYS A 11 -11.61 -6.94 1.27
N VAL A 12 -11.60 -7.21 2.56
CA VAL A 12 -11.01 -8.43 3.11
C VAL A 12 -12.01 -9.09 4.05
N ALA A 13 -12.44 -10.29 3.70
CA ALA A 13 -13.36 -11.05 4.54
C ALA A 13 -12.73 -11.31 5.92
N ALA A 14 -13.59 -11.38 6.94
CA ALA A 14 -13.12 -11.50 8.32
C ALA A 14 -12.12 -12.62 8.51
N GLU A 15 -12.40 -13.78 7.93
CA GLU A 15 -11.54 -14.97 8.09
C GLU A 15 -10.20 -14.85 7.37
N ARG A 16 -10.04 -13.86 6.50
CA ARG A 16 -8.80 -13.64 5.75
C ARG A 16 -7.98 -12.46 6.25
N GLN A 17 -8.51 -11.72 7.23
CA GLN A 17 -7.83 -10.52 7.68
C GLN A 17 -6.49 -10.81 8.35
N GLY A 18 -6.38 -11.92 9.05
CA GLY A 18 -5.11 -12.31 9.66
C GLY A 18 -4.02 -12.51 8.61
N ASP A 19 -4.32 -13.22 7.53
CA ASP A 19 -3.38 -13.45 6.44
C ASP A 19 -3.04 -12.15 5.73
N TYR A 20 -4.06 -11.32 5.50
CA TYR A 20 -3.89 -10.04 4.84
C TYR A 20 -2.93 -9.14 5.63
N LEU A 21 -3.19 -8.98 6.92
CA LEU A 21 -2.38 -8.09 7.74
C LEU A 21 -0.95 -8.61 7.92
N ALA A 22 -0.79 -9.93 7.99
CA ALA A 22 0.55 -10.52 8.07
C ALA A 22 1.34 -10.25 6.78
N ALA A 23 0.71 -10.41 5.62
CA ALA A 23 1.37 -10.15 4.34
C ALA A 23 1.72 -8.65 4.19
N ILE A 24 0.81 -7.76 4.57
CA ILE A 24 1.07 -6.32 4.54
C ILE A 24 2.23 -5.94 5.45
N ARG A 25 2.28 -6.52 6.65
CA ARG A 25 3.37 -6.23 7.58
C ARG A 25 4.71 -6.65 7.00
N ASP A 26 4.78 -7.82 6.41
CA ASP A 26 6.02 -8.32 5.82
C ASP A 26 6.44 -7.47 4.63
N LEU A 27 5.45 -7.09 3.80
CA LEU A 27 5.72 -6.23 2.65
C LEU A 27 6.20 -4.84 3.10
N ALA A 28 5.59 -4.30 4.15
CA ALA A 28 5.98 -3.00 4.70
C ALA A 28 7.42 -3.01 5.22
N THR A 29 7.84 -4.12 5.81
CA THR A 29 9.22 -4.27 6.30
C THR A 29 10.20 -4.20 5.13
N ILE A 30 9.90 -4.89 4.03
CA ILE A 30 10.75 -4.86 2.84
C ILE A 30 10.75 -3.48 2.21
N ALA A 31 9.57 -2.86 2.10
CA ALA A 31 9.44 -1.53 1.50
C ALA A 31 10.23 -0.47 2.27
N ALA A 32 10.25 -0.57 3.60
CA ALA A 32 10.98 0.38 4.43
C ALA A 32 12.47 0.38 4.11
N MET A 33 13.01 -0.75 3.69
CA MET A 33 14.42 -0.85 3.31
C MET A 33 14.74 -0.04 2.05
N ARG A 34 13.72 0.32 1.29
CA ARG A 34 13.86 1.14 0.08
C ARG A 34 13.41 2.57 0.28
N GLY A 35 13.12 2.96 1.52
CA GLY A 35 12.60 4.29 1.81
C GLY A 35 11.12 4.46 1.48
N GLN A 36 10.40 3.38 1.28
CA GLN A 36 8.96 3.41 1.08
C GLN A 36 8.26 3.07 2.38
N HIS A 37 7.09 3.68 2.59
CA HIS A 37 6.30 3.45 3.79
C HIS A 37 4.90 3.01 3.41
N ILE A 38 4.39 2.01 4.12
CA ILE A 38 3.06 1.47 3.89
C ILE A 38 2.26 1.60 5.17
N TRP A 39 1.05 2.15 5.06
CA TRP A 39 0.10 2.23 6.16
C TRP A 39 -1.20 1.57 5.76
N VAL A 40 -1.89 0.99 6.72
CA VAL A 40 -3.19 0.38 6.50
C VAL A 40 -4.16 0.91 7.54
N PHE A 41 -5.34 1.34 7.07
CA PHE A 41 -6.40 1.83 7.93
C PHE A 41 -7.64 1.00 7.69
N LYS A 42 -8.36 0.70 8.75
CA LYS A 42 -9.60 -0.06 8.68
C LYS A 42 -10.77 0.89 8.81
N SER A 43 -11.80 0.71 7.98
CA SER A 43 -13.01 1.53 8.07
C SER A 43 -13.70 1.31 9.41
N GLN A 44 -14.19 2.42 9.99
CA GLN A 44 -14.99 2.32 11.21
C GLN A 44 -16.41 1.84 10.93
N ARG A 45 -16.87 1.98 9.69
CA ARG A 45 -18.22 1.59 9.29
C ARG A 45 -18.30 0.18 8.73
N ASP A 46 -17.28 -0.20 7.97
CA ASP A 46 -17.26 -1.48 7.26
C ASP A 46 -16.06 -2.29 7.77
N PRO A 47 -16.30 -3.34 8.57
CA PRO A 47 -15.20 -4.11 9.16
C PRO A 47 -14.39 -4.90 8.13
N GLU A 48 -14.82 -4.95 6.88
CA GLU A 48 -14.10 -5.63 5.81
C GLU A 48 -13.34 -4.67 4.89
N LEU A 49 -13.53 -3.37 5.07
CA LEU A 49 -12.92 -2.39 4.18
C LEU A 49 -11.64 -1.81 4.78
N PHE A 50 -10.56 -1.89 4.01
CA PHE A 50 -9.26 -1.35 4.39
C PHE A 50 -8.78 -0.34 3.35
N LEU A 51 -7.99 0.63 3.80
CA LEU A 51 -7.26 1.52 2.91
C LEU A 51 -5.77 1.24 3.09
N GLU A 52 -5.08 1.02 1.98
CA GLU A 52 -3.64 0.88 1.96
C GLU A 52 -3.04 2.16 1.38
N PHE A 53 -2.10 2.73 2.12
CA PHE A 53 -1.33 3.88 1.65
C PHE A 53 0.11 3.46 1.49
N SER A 54 0.69 3.76 0.33
CA SER A 54 2.10 3.50 0.09
C SER A 54 2.76 4.79 -0.35
N GLU A 55 3.76 5.22 0.40
CA GLU A 55 4.48 6.46 0.14
C GLU A 55 5.87 6.14 -0.39
N SER A 56 6.29 6.90 -1.40
CA SER A 56 7.66 6.84 -1.89
C SER A 56 8.16 8.22 -2.25
N PRO A 57 9.49 8.41 -2.28
CA PRO A 57 10.04 9.72 -2.63
C PRO A 57 9.84 10.09 -4.09
N THR A 58 9.64 9.12 -4.98
CA THR A 58 9.45 9.39 -6.41
C THR A 58 8.41 8.42 -6.99
N PRO A 59 7.72 8.83 -8.09
CA PRO A 59 6.82 7.93 -8.79
C PRO A 59 7.51 6.68 -9.34
N LEU A 60 8.80 6.79 -9.67
CA LEU A 60 9.58 5.68 -10.23
C LEU A 60 9.67 4.52 -9.25
N SER A 61 9.73 4.81 -7.95
CA SER A 61 9.81 3.77 -6.92
C SER A 61 8.57 2.87 -6.96
N HIS A 62 7.40 3.44 -7.24
CA HIS A 62 6.18 2.65 -7.33
C HIS A 62 6.10 1.85 -8.63
N ARG A 63 6.72 2.35 -9.70
CA ARG A 63 6.59 1.75 -11.03
C ARG A 63 7.67 0.73 -11.36
N ASN A 64 8.75 0.72 -10.60
CA ASN A 64 9.89 -0.12 -10.93
C ASN A 64 9.66 -1.57 -10.50
N VAL A 65 8.85 -2.28 -11.27
CA VAL A 65 8.52 -3.67 -11.01
C VAL A 65 9.75 -4.57 -11.12
N ALA A 66 10.68 -4.22 -11.98
CA ALA A 66 11.87 -5.04 -12.22
C ALA A 66 12.78 -5.15 -11.01
N SER A 67 12.69 -4.20 -10.08
CA SER A 67 13.52 -4.24 -8.88
C SER A 67 12.92 -5.07 -7.74
N ARG A 68 11.72 -5.61 -7.94
CA ARG A 68 11.04 -6.38 -6.92
C ARG A 68 11.65 -7.78 -6.81
N THR A 69 11.80 -8.24 -5.56
CA THR A 69 12.32 -9.56 -5.30
C THR A 69 11.22 -10.61 -5.44
N GLN A 70 11.62 -11.88 -5.50
CA GLN A 70 10.67 -12.99 -5.49
C GLN A 70 9.80 -12.97 -4.24
N GLU A 71 10.39 -12.62 -3.11
CA GLU A 71 9.65 -12.52 -1.86
C GLU A 71 8.55 -11.48 -1.94
N GLU A 72 8.84 -10.29 -2.49
CA GLU A 72 7.84 -9.26 -2.67
C GLU A 72 6.73 -9.70 -3.60
N LEU A 73 7.07 -10.37 -4.69
CA LEU A 73 6.06 -10.86 -5.64
C LEU A 73 5.15 -11.90 -4.99
N GLN A 74 5.70 -12.76 -4.14
CA GLN A 74 4.91 -13.73 -3.41
C GLN A 74 3.98 -13.07 -2.40
N LEU A 75 4.45 -12.05 -1.71
CA LEU A 75 3.63 -11.30 -0.77
C LEU A 75 2.50 -10.58 -1.49
N GLU A 76 2.78 -9.99 -2.65
CA GLU A 76 1.72 -9.34 -3.44
C GLU A 76 0.66 -10.34 -3.89
N ARG A 77 1.05 -11.55 -4.28
CA ARG A 77 0.10 -12.59 -4.62
C ARG A 77 -0.77 -12.98 -3.44
N ARG A 78 -0.18 -13.04 -2.25
CA ARG A 78 -0.94 -13.33 -1.02
C ARG A 78 -1.97 -12.25 -0.75
N LEU A 79 -1.61 -11.00 -0.96
CA LEU A 79 -2.54 -9.88 -0.79
C LEU A 79 -3.69 -9.97 -1.78
N LEU A 80 -3.40 -10.26 -3.04
CA LEU A 80 -4.43 -10.39 -4.06
C LEU A 80 -5.35 -11.58 -3.81
N ALA A 81 -4.83 -12.64 -3.18
CA ALA A 81 -5.62 -13.80 -2.83
C ALA A 81 -6.49 -13.55 -1.59
N ALA A 82 -6.03 -12.68 -0.69
CA ALA A 82 -6.73 -12.42 0.57
C ALA A 82 -7.80 -11.34 0.46
N GLY A 83 -7.66 -10.41 -0.50
CA GLY A 83 -8.58 -9.28 -0.60
C GLY A 83 -8.95 -8.93 -2.02
N SER A 84 -10.03 -8.17 -2.15
CA SER A 84 -10.49 -7.65 -3.44
C SER A 84 -10.16 -6.17 -3.54
N TYR A 85 -9.31 -5.82 -4.48
CA TYR A 85 -8.88 -4.44 -4.68
C TYR A 85 -9.82 -3.69 -5.60
N GLY A 86 -10.09 -2.43 -5.25
CA GLY A 86 -10.94 -1.57 -6.06
C GLY A 86 -10.27 -1.17 -7.37
N GLN A 87 -11.08 -0.68 -8.30
CA GLN A 87 -10.60 -0.31 -9.63
C GLN A 87 -9.60 0.83 -9.61
N GLU A 88 -9.69 1.70 -8.61
CA GLU A 88 -8.82 2.86 -8.49
C GLU A 88 -7.50 2.55 -7.80
N SER A 89 -7.31 1.29 -7.42
CA SER A 89 -6.10 0.89 -6.73
C SER A 89 -4.89 1.04 -7.64
N GLY A 90 -3.83 1.59 -7.09
CA GLY A 90 -2.60 1.81 -7.85
C GLY A 90 -2.48 3.18 -8.48
N GLU A 91 -3.50 4.02 -8.37
CA GLU A 91 -3.34 5.41 -8.79
C GLU A 91 -2.29 6.10 -7.95
N LEU A 92 -1.54 6.96 -8.60
CA LEU A 92 -0.48 7.72 -7.92
C LEU A 92 -0.93 9.16 -7.70
N TRP A 93 -0.62 9.65 -6.51
CA TRP A 93 -0.98 11.00 -6.07
C TRP A 93 0.29 11.74 -5.68
N ASP A 94 0.45 12.95 -6.18
CA ASP A 94 1.59 13.76 -5.81
C ASP A 94 1.22 14.66 -4.64
N GLU A 95 2.12 14.73 -3.68
CA GLU A 95 1.93 15.63 -2.56
C GLU A 95 1.94 17.08 -3.04
N VAL A 96 0.94 17.84 -2.61
CA VAL A 96 0.93 19.28 -2.81
C VAL A 96 1.49 19.90 -1.54
N VAL A 97 2.65 20.52 -1.66
CA VAL A 97 3.28 21.17 -0.51
C VAL A 97 2.51 22.43 -0.18
N ILE A 98 1.84 22.41 0.96
CA ILE A 98 1.10 23.58 1.42
C ILE A 98 2.03 24.40 2.27
N SER A 99 2.30 25.61 1.82
CA SER A 99 3.21 26.49 2.55
C SER A 99 2.63 26.84 3.89
N GLN A 100 3.43 26.67 4.92
CA GLN A 100 3.06 27.07 6.27
C GLN A 100 3.62 28.43 6.63
N GLU A 101 4.32 29.03 5.71
CA GLU A 101 4.89 30.35 5.94
C GLU A 101 3.81 31.37 5.91
N ALA A 102 3.71 32.06 6.96
CA ALA A 102 2.72 33.14 7.02
C ALA A 102 3.23 34.37 6.35
#